data_52910a16677d8b283cfbcefae34ec6c1
#
_entry.id   52910a16677d8b283cfbcefae34ec6c1
#
_cell.length_a   1.000
_cell.length_b   1.000
_cell.length_c   1.000
_cell.angle_alpha   90.00
_cell.angle_beta   90.00
_cell.angle_gamma   90.00
#
_symmetry.space_group_name_H-M   'P 1'
#
loop_
_entity.id
_entity.type
_entity.pdbx_description
1 polymer ?
#
loop_
_entity_poly.entity_id
_entity_poly.type
_entity_poly.pdbx_seq_one_letter_code
_entity_poly.pdbx_strand_id
1 'polypeptide(L)'
;MKVAISYPPLEPAPGVPLLGQNRQFQWFSSPTYIYPVVPASAATLLQEREHQVLWDDGIASEKSYTSWFQEIVSAAPDVIAMETKTPVVKRHWAIVDQLKKQLPGTKVVLMGDHVTALPEESLDRSAVDFVLTGGDYDFLLQGLCEHLTGQESVLPPGIWYREGSRISNTGSFQLNQDLDDLPTIDRNLTRWQLYSEENGNFRRTPGAYVMAGRDCWHHRCTFCSWTTLFPTWRRRSPERVLDEVGHLIEQYGVREIMDDTGTFPVGDWLHTFCKGMIARGYNQQVTLDCNMRFDALSRDDYELMKRAGFRLLLFGLESANPETLRRVSKGLTVEQIVDSCEAAQAAGLYPHVTIMFGYPWESYEDALHTLNLGRELLVKGHAYTVQATIVIPYPGTPLFQECKANDWLNTTNWSRYDMREPVMKTPMSDAQVKKLVQGIYNVAFNPEFVARRLLSVRGWDDMRYFWRAGRKVMGHLIDFARE
;
A
#
# COMPACT_ATOMS: atom_id res chain seq x y z
N MET A 1 8.59 -14.34 -24.85
CA MET A 1 9.12 -12.97 -24.88
C MET A 1 9.83 -12.65 -23.59
N LYS A 2 10.64 -11.55 -23.54
CA LYS A 2 11.32 -11.09 -22.33
C LYS A 2 10.54 -9.92 -21.73
N VAL A 3 10.06 -10.07 -20.50
CA VAL A 3 9.23 -9.08 -19.81
C VAL A 3 9.95 -8.58 -18.56
N ALA A 4 10.16 -7.28 -18.46
CA ALA A 4 10.67 -6.64 -17.26
C ALA A 4 9.51 -6.07 -16.44
N ILE A 5 9.44 -6.40 -15.15
CA ILE A 5 8.63 -5.69 -14.17
C ILE A 5 9.59 -4.82 -13.38
N SER A 6 9.47 -3.49 -13.52
CA SER A 6 10.52 -2.58 -13.10
C SER A 6 10.02 -1.42 -12.28
N TYR A 7 10.80 -1.07 -11.25
CA TYR A 7 10.62 0.12 -10.41
C TYR A 7 11.86 1.02 -10.55
N PRO A 8 11.82 1.99 -11.47
CA PRO A 8 12.96 2.87 -11.72
C PRO A 8 13.28 3.76 -10.51
N PRO A 9 14.55 3.99 -10.19
CA PRO A 9 14.94 5.02 -9.24
C PRO A 9 14.46 6.40 -9.68
N LEU A 10 13.90 7.18 -8.75
CA LEU A 10 13.26 8.48 -9.06
C LEU A 10 14.18 9.64 -8.63
N GLU A 11 15.31 9.79 -9.26
CA GLU A 11 16.29 10.83 -8.99
C GLU A 11 16.10 12.07 -9.88
N PRO A 12 16.40 13.30 -9.37
CA PRO A 12 16.63 13.64 -7.98
C PRO A 12 15.35 13.54 -7.15
N ALA A 13 15.47 13.07 -5.90
CA ALA A 13 14.31 12.81 -5.04
C ALA A 13 14.51 13.37 -3.63
N PRO A 14 13.44 13.79 -2.93
CA PRO A 14 13.53 14.25 -1.56
C PRO A 14 13.72 13.10 -0.54
N GLY A 15 13.74 11.87 -1.00
CA GLY A 15 13.89 10.66 -0.20
C GLY A 15 13.63 9.40 -1.02
N VAL A 16 13.45 8.26 -0.35
CA VAL A 16 13.06 6.99 -0.97
C VAL A 16 11.53 6.96 -1.12
N PRO A 17 10.99 6.72 -2.33
CA PRO A 17 9.56 6.70 -2.53
C PRO A 17 8.95 5.39 -2.01
N LEU A 18 7.80 5.49 -1.36
CA LEU A 18 6.96 4.35 -1.05
C LEU A 18 6.11 4.03 -2.28
N LEU A 19 6.62 3.15 -3.14
CA LEU A 19 5.87 2.52 -4.23
C LEU A 19 5.36 1.14 -3.77
N GLY A 20 4.74 0.41 -4.67
CA GLY A 20 4.04 -0.83 -4.35
C GLY A 20 2.59 -0.57 -4.01
N GLN A 21 1.84 -1.62 -3.69
CA GLN A 21 0.40 -1.61 -3.50
C GLN A 21 -0.06 -0.90 -2.22
N ASN A 22 0.63 0.15 -1.82
CA ASN A 22 0.20 0.92 -0.66
C ASN A 22 -0.85 1.96 -1.07
N ARG A 23 -1.82 2.18 -0.19
CA ARG A 23 -2.87 3.20 -0.32
C ARG A 23 -2.34 4.62 -0.18
N GLN A 24 -1.12 4.77 0.35
CA GLN A 24 -0.47 6.04 0.62
C GLN A 24 0.82 6.13 -0.18
N PHE A 25 1.19 7.35 -0.54
CA PHE A 25 2.49 7.63 -1.11
C PHE A 25 3.22 8.62 -0.22
N GLN A 26 4.44 8.30 0.15
CA GLN A 26 5.34 9.20 0.88
C GLN A 26 6.78 9.06 0.38
N TRP A 27 7.55 10.12 0.58
CA TRP A 27 8.98 10.10 0.49
C TRP A 27 9.56 9.91 1.88
N PHE A 28 10.42 8.94 2.06
CA PHE A 28 11.04 8.66 3.35
C PHE A 28 12.53 8.96 3.33
N SER A 29 13.05 9.64 4.36
CA SER A 29 14.49 9.76 4.59
C SER A 29 15.11 8.42 5.03
N SER A 30 14.33 7.55 5.67
CA SER A 30 14.70 6.17 6.01
C SER A 30 13.80 5.21 5.23
N PRO A 31 14.34 4.35 4.36
CA PRO A 31 13.55 3.53 3.46
C PRO A 31 12.60 2.59 4.19
N THR A 32 11.44 2.35 3.59
CA THR A 32 10.52 1.29 3.91
C THR A 32 10.16 0.63 2.60
N TYR A 33 10.55 -0.63 2.43
CA TYR A 33 10.25 -1.36 1.22
C TYR A 33 9.05 -2.27 1.47
N ILE A 34 7.96 -2.04 0.71
CA ILE A 34 6.76 -2.89 0.73
C ILE A 34 6.83 -3.79 -0.49
N TYR A 35 6.67 -5.08 -0.25
CA TYR A 35 6.70 -6.07 -1.32
C TYR A 35 5.47 -5.91 -2.22
N PRO A 36 5.66 -5.70 -3.53
CA PRO A 36 4.55 -5.47 -4.46
C PRO A 36 3.90 -6.80 -4.87
N VAL A 37 2.92 -7.25 -4.08
CA VAL A 37 2.30 -8.60 -4.20
C VAL A 37 1.68 -8.84 -5.57
N VAL A 38 0.89 -7.90 -6.12
CA VAL A 38 0.26 -8.10 -7.44
C VAL A 38 1.27 -8.10 -8.60
N PRO A 39 2.26 -7.20 -8.67
CA PRO A 39 3.34 -7.32 -9.64
C PRO A 39 4.17 -8.60 -9.49
N ALA A 40 4.35 -9.09 -8.25
CA ALA A 40 5.04 -10.35 -8.01
C ALA A 40 4.21 -11.56 -8.48
N SER A 41 2.89 -11.52 -8.32
CA SER A 41 1.97 -12.49 -8.92
C SER A 41 2.06 -12.46 -10.45
N ALA A 42 2.10 -11.27 -11.06
CA ALA A 42 2.29 -11.10 -12.49
C ALA A 42 3.60 -11.76 -12.98
N ALA A 43 4.70 -11.55 -12.24
CA ALA A 43 5.99 -12.14 -12.55
C ALA A 43 5.91 -13.69 -12.61
N THR A 44 5.25 -14.28 -11.62
CA THR A 44 5.09 -15.74 -11.53
C THR A 44 4.17 -16.26 -12.62
N LEU A 45 3.02 -15.61 -12.86
CA LEU A 45 2.10 -15.97 -13.95
C LEU A 45 2.81 -15.96 -15.32
N LEU A 46 3.60 -14.93 -15.59
CA LEU A 46 4.35 -14.82 -16.84
C LEU A 46 5.42 -15.92 -16.97
N GLN A 47 6.10 -16.26 -15.86
CA GLN A 47 7.08 -17.35 -15.85
C GLN A 47 6.41 -18.71 -16.15
N GLU A 48 5.23 -18.98 -15.58
CA GLU A 48 4.45 -20.20 -15.85
C GLU A 48 3.97 -20.28 -17.31
N ARG A 49 3.87 -19.14 -18.00
CA ARG A 49 3.57 -19.03 -19.43
C ARG A 49 4.84 -19.00 -20.31
N GLU A 50 5.95 -19.48 -19.79
CA GLU A 50 7.24 -19.60 -20.48
C GLU A 50 7.84 -18.27 -20.99
N HIS A 51 7.43 -17.12 -20.39
CA HIS A 51 8.09 -15.85 -20.62
C HIS A 51 9.37 -15.75 -19.79
N GLN A 52 10.40 -15.12 -20.34
CA GLN A 52 11.59 -14.75 -19.58
C GLN A 52 11.27 -13.51 -18.76
N VAL A 53 11.17 -13.63 -17.44
CA VAL A 53 10.84 -12.52 -16.56
C VAL A 53 12.10 -11.92 -15.95
N LEU A 54 12.20 -10.59 -16.01
CA LEU A 54 13.21 -9.79 -15.31
C LEU A 54 12.51 -8.99 -14.21
N TRP A 55 12.79 -9.34 -12.95
CA TRP A 55 12.41 -8.52 -11.81
C TRP A 55 13.48 -7.47 -11.54
N ASP A 56 13.15 -6.19 -11.72
CA ASP A 56 14.11 -5.09 -11.63
C ASP A 56 13.55 -3.95 -10.77
N ASP A 57 13.62 -4.15 -9.45
CA ASP A 57 13.33 -3.07 -8.50
C ASP A 57 14.61 -2.30 -8.18
N GLY A 58 14.83 -1.23 -8.93
CA GLY A 58 15.97 -0.33 -8.76
C GLY A 58 15.89 0.46 -7.46
N ILE A 59 14.67 0.69 -6.93
CA ILE A 59 14.46 1.41 -5.66
C ILE A 59 14.86 0.52 -4.48
N ALA A 60 14.31 -0.68 -4.37
CA ALA A 60 14.62 -1.61 -3.29
C ALA A 60 16.06 -2.16 -3.38
N SER A 61 16.63 -2.17 -4.59
CA SER A 61 18.05 -2.53 -4.82
C SER A 61 19.02 -1.37 -4.62
N GLU A 62 18.52 -0.18 -4.24
CA GLU A 62 19.32 1.04 -4.01
C GLU A 62 20.21 1.42 -5.21
N LYS A 63 19.76 1.14 -6.43
CA LYS A 63 20.48 1.50 -7.65
C LYS A 63 20.39 3.01 -7.90
N SER A 64 21.43 3.59 -8.51
CA SER A 64 21.32 4.90 -9.14
C SER A 64 20.45 4.81 -10.39
N TYR A 65 19.81 5.92 -10.77
CA TYR A 65 19.05 5.98 -12.02
C TYR A 65 19.90 5.62 -13.23
N THR A 66 21.16 6.08 -13.26
CA THR A 66 22.08 5.78 -14.36
C THR A 66 22.40 4.28 -14.48
N SER A 67 22.69 3.61 -13.36
CA SER A 67 22.97 2.17 -13.36
C SER A 67 21.73 1.39 -13.80
N TRP A 68 20.56 1.68 -13.19
CA TRP A 68 19.31 1.07 -13.58
C TRP A 68 19.00 1.23 -15.07
N PHE A 69 19.15 2.46 -15.60
CA PHE A 69 18.86 2.76 -16.99
C PHE A 69 19.78 2.00 -17.95
N GLN A 70 21.07 1.92 -17.65
CA GLN A 70 22.03 1.16 -18.45
C GLN A 70 21.73 -0.34 -18.44
N GLU A 71 21.35 -0.89 -17.27
CA GLU A 71 21.02 -2.30 -17.13
C GLU A 71 19.76 -2.67 -17.91
N ILE A 72 18.69 -1.87 -17.80
CA ILE A 72 17.44 -2.14 -18.52
C ILE A 72 17.61 -1.99 -20.02
N VAL A 73 18.39 -0.99 -20.49
CA VAL A 73 18.71 -0.80 -21.92
C VAL A 73 19.55 -1.98 -22.44
N SER A 74 20.56 -2.44 -21.68
CA SER A 74 21.37 -3.60 -22.05
C SER A 74 20.56 -4.90 -22.06
N ALA A 75 19.60 -5.02 -21.15
CA ALA A 75 18.72 -6.17 -21.10
C ALA A 75 17.76 -6.24 -22.30
N ALA A 76 17.44 -5.11 -22.90
CA ALA A 76 16.56 -4.94 -24.07
C ALA A 76 15.32 -5.86 -24.02
N PRO A 77 14.44 -5.72 -23.01
CA PRO A 77 13.24 -6.55 -22.91
C PRO A 77 12.22 -6.18 -24.00
N ASP A 78 11.36 -7.13 -24.35
CA ASP A 78 10.27 -6.89 -25.30
C ASP A 78 9.17 -6.02 -24.66
N VAL A 79 8.96 -6.17 -23.34
CA VAL A 79 7.98 -5.40 -22.54
C VAL A 79 8.64 -4.90 -21.27
N ILE A 80 8.38 -3.64 -20.90
CA ILE A 80 8.71 -3.06 -19.59
C ILE A 80 7.40 -2.62 -18.93
N ALA A 81 7.01 -3.26 -17.84
CA ALA A 81 5.85 -2.90 -17.04
C ALA A 81 6.29 -2.14 -15.78
N MET A 82 5.69 -0.99 -15.53
CA MET A 82 5.99 -0.13 -14.38
C MET A 82 4.71 0.25 -13.65
N GLU A 83 4.68 0.02 -12.34
CA GLU A 83 3.63 0.56 -11.46
C GLU A 83 3.89 2.03 -11.18
N THR A 84 2.87 2.87 -11.33
CA THR A 84 2.97 4.31 -11.08
C THR A 84 1.89 4.78 -10.12
N LYS A 85 2.18 5.89 -9.44
CA LYS A 85 1.25 6.58 -8.52
C LYS A 85 1.20 8.07 -8.84
N THR A 86 0.12 8.71 -8.44
CA THR A 86 -0.13 10.13 -8.73
C THR A 86 1.08 11.04 -8.49
N PRO A 87 1.80 11.00 -7.36
CA PRO A 87 2.91 11.94 -7.12
C PRO A 87 4.11 11.78 -8.04
N VAL A 88 4.26 10.61 -8.65
CA VAL A 88 5.45 10.26 -9.44
C VAL A 88 5.16 10.03 -10.93
N VAL A 89 3.91 10.08 -11.34
CA VAL A 89 3.50 9.78 -12.71
C VAL A 89 4.24 10.64 -13.75
N LYS A 90 4.45 11.94 -13.50
CA LYS A 90 5.20 12.82 -14.40
C LYS A 90 6.66 12.39 -14.58
N ARG A 91 7.28 11.84 -13.54
CA ARG A 91 8.63 11.29 -13.63
C ARG A 91 8.65 10.01 -14.46
N HIS A 92 7.65 9.15 -14.26
CA HIS A 92 7.51 7.95 -15.09
C HIS A 92 7.27 8.30 -16.57
N TRP A 93 6.49 9.32 -16.90
CA TRP A 93 6.36 9.78 -18.30
C TRP A 93 7.71 10.16 -18.91
N ALA A 94 8.53 10.92 -18.19
CA ALA A 94 9.86 11.29 -18.66
C ALA A 94 10.80 10.07 -18.83
N ILE A 95 10.69 9.09 -17.93
CA ILE A 95 11.44 7.82 -18.00
C ILE A 95 10.98 7.01 -19.22
N VAL A 96 9.67 6.91 -19.44
CA VAL A 96 9.09 6.25 -20.62
C VAL A 96 9.66 6.86 -21.91
N ASP A 97 9.67 8.19 -22.02
CA ASP A 97 10.19 8.88 -23.21
C ASP A 97 11.69 8.62 -23.42
N GLN A 98 12.46 8.50 -22.34
CA GLN A 98 13.88 8.16 -22.45
C GLN A 98 14.08 6.69 -22.86
N LEU A 99 13.30 5.78 -22.30
CA LEU A 99 13.33 4.37 -22.69
C LEU A 99 12.96 4.18 -24.15
N LYS A 100 11.91 4.83 -24.63
CA LYS A 100 11.47 4.74 -26.03
C LYS A 100 12.49 5.29 -27.02
N LYS A 101 13.32 6.27 -26.63
CA LYS A 101 14.44 6.77 -27.46
C LYS A 101 15.54 5.73 -27.63
N GLN A 102 15.85 4.96 -26.59
CA GLN A 102 16.92 3.96 -26.61
C GLN A 102 16.42 2.59 -27.09
N LEU A 103 15.20 2.25 -26.77
CA LEU A 103 14.54 0.96 -27.06
C LEU A 103 13.23 1.18 -27.82
N PRO A 104 13.26 1.67 -29.07
CA PRO A 104 12.03 2.01 -29.81
C PRO A 104 11.12 0.80 -30.07
N GLY A 105 11.67 -0.42 -30.12
CA GLY A 105 10.91 -1.66 -30.30
C GLY A 105 10.26 -2.19 -29.03
N THR A 106 10.78 -1.83 -27.84
CA THR A 106 10.23 -2.28 -26.56
C THR A 106 8.87 -1.64 -26.29
N LYS A 107 7.92 -2.44 -25.83
CA LYS A 107 6.61 -1.97 -25.37
C LYS A 107 6.69 -1.52 -23.92
N VAL A 108 6.33 -0.29 -23.63
CA VAL A 108 6.28 0.23 -22.27
C VAL A 108 4.84 0.28 -21.79
N VAL A 109 4.62 -0.26 -20.60
CA VAL A 109 3.31 -0.45 -19.94
C VAL A 109 3.30 0.30 -18.62
N LEU A 110 2.29 1.12 -18.38
CA LEU A 110 2.01 1.72 -17.07
C LEU A 110 0.77 1.09 -16.44
N MET A 111 0.82 0.87 -15.13
CA MET A 111 -0.27 0.30 -14.32
C MET A 111 -0.32 1.00 -12.94
N GLY A 112 -1.42 0.89 -12.22
CA GLY A 112 -1.60 1.46 -10.88
C GLY A 112 -2.78 2.42 -10.77
N ASP A 113 -2.90 3.10 -9.63
CA ASP A 113 -4.09 3.88 -9.27
C ASP A 113 -4.28 5.13 -10.14
N HIS A 114 -3.22 5.89 -10.38
CA HIS A 114 -3.31 7.10 -11.20
C HIS A 114 -3.77 6.81 -12.62
N VAL A 115 -3.14 5.85 -13.27
CA VAL A 115 -3.43 5.52 -14.67
C VAL A 115 -4.76 4.77 -14.83
N THR A 116 -5.25 4.15 -13.75
CA THR A 116 -6.62 3.61 -13.71
C THR A 116 -7.66 4.73 -13.73
N ALA A 117 -7.40 5.80 -12.97
CA ALA A 117 -8.28 6.95 -12.89
C ALA A 117 -8.22 7.87 -14.12
N LEU A 118 -7.03 8.05 -14.69
CA LEU A 118 -6.73 8.99 -15.78
C LEU A 118 -5.88 8.31 -16.88
N PRO A 119 -6.40 7.27 -17.54
CA PRO A 119 -5.60 6.48 -18.48
C PRO A 119 -5.15 7.27 -19.72
N GLU A 120 -6.00 8.13 -20.27
CA GLU A 120 -5.67 8.95 -21.45
C GLU A 120 -4.51 9.90 -21.18
N GLU A 121 -4.43 10.48 -19.96
CA GLU A 121 -3.41 11.48 -19.64
C GLU A 121 -1.99 10.93 -19.86
N SER A 122 -1.73 9.67 -19.47
CA SER A 122 -0.42 9.07 -19.67
C SER A 122 -0.09 8.81 -21.14
N LEU A 123 -1.08 8.42 -21.92
CA LEU A 123 -0.93 8.25 -23.38
C LEU A 123 -0.71 9.59 -24.07
N ASP A 124 -1.37 10.66 -23.64
CA ASP A 124 -1.18 12.01 -24.20
C ASP A 124 0.16 12.65 -23.81
N ARG A 125 0.65 12.35 -22.59
CA ARG A 125 1.82 13.00 -22.01
C ARG A 125 3.14 12.28 -22.19
N SER A 126 3.13 11.04 -22.69
CA SER A 126 4.34 10.24 -22.88
C SER A 126 4.21 9.29 -24.06
N ALA A 127 5.33 8.68 -24.42
CA ALA A 127 5.39 7.65 -25.46
C ALA A 127 5.03 6.24 -24.95
N VAL A 128 4.24 6.13 -23.87
CA VAL A 128 3.76 4.86 -23.36
C VAL A 128 2.93 4.12 -24.41
N ASP A 129 3.14 2.80 -24.52
CA ASP A 129 2.42 1.99 -25.52
C ASP A 129 1.06 1.52 -24.95
N PHE A 130 1.04 1.08 -23.69
CA PHE A 130 -0.15 0.52 -23.04
C PHE A 130 -0.33 1.05 -21.61
N VAL A 131 -1.59 1.19 -21.21
CA VAL A 131 -2.00 1.49 -19.85
C VAL A 131 -2.97 0.41 -19.40
N LEU A 132 -2.66 -0.28 -18.29
CA LEU A 132 -3.53 -1.27 -17.66
C LEU A 132 -4.32 -0.61 -16.55
N THR A 133 -5.64 -0.72 -16.62
CA THR A 133 -6.56 -0.14 -15.63
C THR A 133 -7.15 -1.22 -14.71
N GLY A 134 -7.54 -0.82 -13.49
CA GLY A 134 -7.99 -1.75 -12.45
C GLY A 134 -6.83 -2.36 -11.67
N GLY A 135 -7.18 -3.10 -10.62
CA GLY A 135 -6.19 -3.66 -9.69
C GLY A 135 -5.63 -5.03 -10.07
N ASP A 136 -6.29 -5.74 -11.01
CA ASP A 136 -5.87 -7.07 -11.48
C ASP A 136 -4.86 -6.98 -12.63
N TYR A 137 -3.91 -6.05 -12.53
CA TYR A 137 -2.93 -5.86 -13.59
C TYR A 137 -1.93 -7.02 -13.74
N ASP A 138 -1.92 -7.99 -12.84
CA ASP A 138 -1.24 -9.27 -13.02
C ASP A 138 -1.87 -10.09 -14.16
N PHE A 139 -3.17 -10.32 -14.12
CA PHE A 139 -3.90 -11.01 -15.19
C PHE A 139 -3.92 -10.19 -16.49
N LEU A 140 -4.05 -8.85 -16.37
CA LEU A 140 -4.04 -7.98 -17.55
C LEU A 140 -2.68 -7.97 -18.25
N LEU A 141 -1.57 -7.96 -17.49
CA LEU A 141 -0.23 -8.03 -18.06
C LEU A 141 0.03 -9.38 -18.73
N GLN A 142 -0.44 -10.46 -18.11
CA GLN A 142 -0.40 -11.79 -18.75
C GLN A 142 -1.14 -11.79 -20.08
N GLY A 143 -2.42 -11.37 -20.08
CA GLY A 143 -3.22 -11.34 -21.31
C GLY A 143 -2.67 -10.40 -22.39
N LEU A 144 -2.06 -9.28 -22.00
CA LEU A 144 -1.33 -8.41 -22.93
C LEU A 144 -0.15 -9.15 -23.58
N CYS A 145 0.65 -9.88 -22.81
CA CYS A 145 1.79 -10.63 -23.32
C CYS A 145 1.36 -11.78 -24.23
N GLU A 146 0.27 -12.47 -23.90
CA GLU A 146 -0.33 -13.51 -24.75
C GLU A 146 -0.81 -12.94 -26.10
N HIS A 147 -1.41 -11.76 -26.08
CA HIS A 147 -1.79 -11.06 -27.31
C HIS A 147 -0.56 -10.65 -28.13
N LEU A 148 0.46 -10.06 -27.50
CA LEU A 148 1.69 -9.62 -28.21
C LEU A 148 2.49 -10.79 -28.81
N THR A 149 2.34 -12.00 -28.27
CA THR A 149 2.96 -13.23 -28.83
C THR A 149 2.07 -13.94 -29.85
N GLY A 150 0.85 -13.44 -30.08
CA GLY A 150 -0.12 -14.04 -31.01
C GLY A 150 -0.80 -15.32 -30.45
N GLN A 151 -0.67 -15.60 -29.16
CA GLN A 151 -1.38 -16.70 -28.50
C GLN A 151 -2.87 -16.37 -28.36
N GLU A 152 -3.17 -15.10 -28.06
CA GLU A 152 -4.54 -14.58 -28.00
C GLU A 152 -4.77 -13.48 -29.06
N SER A 153 -5.89 -13.54 -29.74
CA SER A 153 -6.24 -12.59 -30.80
C SER A 153 -6.83 -11.28 -30.29
N VAL A 154 -7.38 -11.28 -29.05
CA VAL A 154 -8.10 -10.16 -28.47
C VAL A 154 -7.42 -9.71 -27.19
N LEU A 155 -7.24 -8.39 -27.05
CA LEU A 155 -6.78 -7.80 -25.80
C LEU A 155 -7.87 -7.91 -24.72
N PRO A 156 -7.50 -8.21 -23.45
CA PRO A 156 -8.46 -8.22 -22.35
C PRO A 156 -9.08 -6.83 -22.10
N PRO A 157 -10.29 -6.78 -21.51
CA PRO A 157 -10.93 -5.52 -21.14
C PRO A 157 -10.10 -4.75 -20.09
N GLY A 158 -10.03 -3.41 -20.24
CA GLY A 158 -9.30 -2.55 -19.29
C GLY A 158 -7.93 -2.10 -19.80
N ILE A 159 -7.60 -2.36 -21.04
CA ILE A 159 -6.34 -1.92 -21.64
C ILE A 159 -6.58 -0.69 -22.52
N TRP A 160 -5.80 0.36 -22.27
CA TRP A 160 -5.74 1.56 -23.11
C TRP A 160 -4.43 1.55 -23.88
N TYR A 161 -4.46 1.96 -25.16
CA TYR A 161 -3.31 1.89 -26.03
C TYR A 161 -3.39 2.92 -27.17
N ARG A 162 -2.28 3.08 -27.87
CA ARG A 162 -2.19 3.95 -29.04
C ARG A 162 -2.29 3.13 -30.31
N GLU A 163 -3.23 3.52 -31.16
CA GLU A 163 -3.39 2.98 -32.50
C GLU A 163 -3.10 4.08 -33.52
N GLY A 164 -1.88 4.12 -34.03
CA GLY A 164 -1.38 5.25 -34.81
C GLY A 164 -1.36 6.53 -34.00
N SER A 165 -2.11 7.56 -34.43
CA SER A 165 -2.27 8.82 -33.69
C SER A 165 -3.49 8.84 -32.74
N ARG A 166 -4.32 7.80 -32.74
CA ARG A 166 -5.54 7.71 -31.94
C ARG A 166 -5.28 6.94 -30.65
N ILE A 167 -5.88 7.39 -29.54
CA ILE A 167 -5.99 6.62 -28.31
C ILE A 167 -7.24 5.76 -28.41
N SER A 168 -7.08 4.48 -28.14
CA SER A 168 -8.12 3.45 -28.15
C SER A 168 -8.12 2.69 -26.82
N ASN A 169 -9.23 2.00 -26.51
CA ASN A 169 -9.31 1.14 -25.34
C ASN A 169 -10.20 -0.08 -25.59
N THR A 170 -10.06 -1.07 -24.75
CA THR A 170 -10.81 -2.34 -24.82
C THR A 170 -12.08 -2.34 -23.92
N GLY A 171 -12.52 -1.17 -23.46
CA GLY A 171 -13.64 -1.03 -22.53
C GLY A 171 -13.19 -1.05 -21.05
N SER A 172 -14.18 -1.09 -20.16
CA SER A 172 -13.94 -1.09 -18.71
C SER A 172 -13.26 -2.39 -18.27
N PHE A 173 -12.31 -2.28 -17.34
CA PHE A 173 -11.68 -3.46 -16.73
C PHE A 173 -12.71 -4.32 -15.97
N GLN A 174 -12.41 -5.60 -15.88
CA GLN A 174 -13.23 -6.59 -15.18
C GLN A 174 -12.41 -7.27 -14.09
N LEU A 175 -13.03 -7.45 -12.92
CA LEU A 175 -12.43 -8.13 -11.78
C LEU A 175 -13.19 -9.43 -11.51
N ASN A 176 -13.15 -10.36 -12.45
CA ASN A 176 -13.91 -11.60 -12.45
C ASN A 176 -13.04 -12.86 -12.33
N GLN A 177 -11.74 -12.71 -12.20
CA GLN A 177 -10.83 -13.83 -12.01
C GLN A 177 -10.97 -14.40 -10.59
N ASP A 178 -10.90 -15.72 -10.46
CA ASP A 178 -10.78 -16.38 -9.16
C ASP A 178 -9.37 -16.16 -8.61
N LEU A 179 -9.27 -15.64 -7.39
CA LEU A 179 -7.97 -15.41 -6.78
C LEU A 179 -7.30 -16.69 -6.29
N ASP A 180 -8.03 -17.79 -6.19
CA ASP A 180 -7.46 -19.11 -5.89
C ASP A 180 -6.73 -19.74 -7.10
N ASP A 181 -6.98 -19.23 -8.31
CA ASP A 181 -6.24 -19.61 -9.51
C ASP A 181 -4.83 -18.99 -9.58
N LEU A 182 -4.54 -18.00 -8.73
CA LEU A 182 -3.20 -17.39 -8.66
C LEU A 182 -2.17 -18.43 -8.20
N PRO A 183 -1.01 -18.49 -8.85
CA PRO A 183 0.08 -19.36 -8.41
C PRO A 183 0.63 -18.90 -7.06
N THR A 184 1.31 -19.79 -6.36
CA THR A 184 2.17 -19.41 -5.25
C THR A 184 3.33 -18.59 -5.81
N ILE A 185 3.50 -17.37 -5.32
CA ILE A 185 4.50 -16.44 -5.84
C ILE A 185 5.91 -17.04 -5.73
N ASP A 186 6.65 -17.06 -6.84
CA ASP A 186 8.08 -17.35 -6.83
C ASP A 186 8.85 -16.18 -6.21
N ARG A 187 9.13 -16.33 -4.92
CA ARG A 187 9.82 -15.32 -4.11
C ARG A 187 11.28 -15.14 -4.53
N ASN A 188 11.92 -16.16 -5.09
CA ASN A 188 13.29 -16.06 -5.58
C ASN A 188 13.36 -15.25 -6.88
N LEU A 189 12.43 -15.51 -7.81
CA LEU A 189 12.29 -14.70 -9.02
C LEU A 189 12.14 -13.21 -8.68
N THR A 190 11.31 -12.90 -7.68
CA THR A 190 10.95 -11.53 -7.29
C THR A 190 11.86 -10.93 -6.22
N ARG A 191 12.97 -11.61 -5.89
CA ARG A 191 14.03 -11.13 -4.97
C ARG A 191 13.45 -10.62 -3.64
N TRP A 192 12.56 -11.38 -3.03
CA TRP A 192 11.80 -11.01 -1.83
C TRP A 192 12.66 -10.50 -0.67
N GLN A 193 13.93 -10.92 -0.60
CA GLN A 193 14.87 -10.51 0.44
C GLN A 193 15.05 -8.99 0.51
N LEU A 194 14.91 -8.29 -0.62
CA LEU A 194 15.00 -6.82 -0.69
C LEU A 194 13.96 -6.11 0.22
N TYR A 195 12.87 -6.81 0.55
CA TYR A 195 11.72 -6.27 1.29
C TYR A 195 11.58 -6.86 2.70
N SER A 196 12.45 -7.80 3.08
CA SER A 196 12.27 -8.64 4.26
C SER A 196 12.78 -8.02 5.56
N GLU A 197 13.70 -7.04 5.48
CA GLU A 197 14.40 -6.47 6.64
C GLU A 197 14.06 -4.99 6.86
N GLU A 198 14.18 -4.14 5.83
CA GLU A 198 13.98 -2.68 5.93
C GLU A 198 12.49 -2.31 5.82
N ASN A 199 11.71 -2.77 6.81
CA ASN A 199 10.30 -2.50 6.93
C ASN A 199 9.92 -2.11 8.36
N GLY A 200 9.17 -1.01 8.53
CA GLY A 200 8.78 -0.50 9.84
C GLY A 200 7.72 -1.31 10.55
N ASN A 201 6.97 -2.12 9.82
CA ASN A 201 5.92 -2.94 10.41
C ASN A 201 6.46 -4.21 11.04
N PHE A 202 7.52 -4.82 10.48
CA PHE A 202 8.06 -6.07 10.99
C PHE A 202 8.81 -5.87 12.31
N ARG A 203 8.36 -6.56 13.34
CA ARG A 203 9.07 -6.69 14.62
C ARG A 203 10.13 -7.79 14.54
N ARG A 204 9.79 -8.88 13.84
CA ARG A 204 10.67 -10.01 13.58
C ARG A 204 11.02 -10.08 12.11
N THR A 205 12.29 -10.28 11.81
CA THR A 205 12.78 -10.41 10.44
C THR A 205 13.48 -11.76 10.26
N PRO A 206 13.47 -12.35 9.06
CA PRO A 206 12.90 -11.81 7.83
C PRO A 206 11.36 -11.82 7.84
N GLY A 207 10.76 -10.75 7.31
CA GLY A 207 9.32 -10.63 7.14
C GLY A 207 8.88 -10.80 5.69
N ALA A 208 7.61 -11.11 5.47
CA ALA A 208 7.03 -11.23 4.12
C ALA A 208 5.63 -10.61 4.04
N TYR A 209 5.18 -10.39 2.81
CA TYR A 209 3.83 -9.92 2.52
C TYR A 209 3.01 -11.03 1.84
N VAL A 210 1.74 -11.12 2.21
CA VAL A 210 0.72 -11.91 1.53
C VAL A 210 -0.51 -11.05 1.27
N MET A 211 -1.48 -11.57 0.55
CA MET A 211 -2.72 -10.88 0.24
C MET A 211 -3.87 -11.88 0.23
N ALA A 212 -4.64 -11.94 1.33
CA ALA A 212 -5.78 -12.84 1.49
C ALA A 212 -6.96 -12.48 0.59
N GLY A 213 -7.01 -11.22 0.14
CA GLY A 213 -8.04 -10.76 -0.79
C GLY A 213 -7.64 -9.45 -1.45
N ARG A 214 -8.44 -9.03 -2.42
CA ARG A 214 -8.27 -7.76 -3.11
C ARG A 214 -9.41 -6.86 -2.74
N ASP A 215 -9.04 -5.65 -2.26
CA ASP A 215 -9.87 -4.62 -1.72
C ASP A 215 -10.36 -4.84 -0.29
N CYS A 216 -11.22 -3.94 0.12
CA CYS A 216 -11.81 -3.83 1.44
C CYS A 216 -13.32 -4.15 1.33
N TRP A 217 -13.80 -5.07 2.15
CA TRP A 217 -15.23 -5.42 2.15
C TRP A 217 -16.16 -4.25 2.54
N HIS A 218 -15.65 -3.21 3.23
CA HIS A 218 -16.41 -1.99 3.50
C HIS A 218 -16.58 -1.15 2.23
N HIS A 219 -15.54 -0.94 1.44
CA HIS A 219 -15.56 -0.38 0.09
C HIS A 219 -16.31 0.96 -0.09
N ARG A 220 -16.41 1.82 0.92
CA ARG A 220 -17.23 3.04 0.87
C ARG A 220 -16.47 4.32 1.20
N CYS A 221 -15.23 4.22 1.68
CA CYS A 221 -14.46 5.41 2.09
C CYS A 221 -14.17 6.31 0.90
N THR A 222 -14.63 7.56 0.96
CA THR A 222 -14.61 8.48 -0.19
C THR A 222 -13.20 8.93 -0.60
N PHE A 223 -12.22 8.81 0.29
CA PHE A 223 -10.82 9.20 0.06
C PHE A 223 -9.93 8.05 -0.43
N CYS A 224 -10.39 6.81 -0.37
CA CYS A 224 -9.55 5.63 -0.56
C CYS A 224 -9.33 5.32 -2.05
N SER A 225 -8.08 5.37 -2.52
CA SER A 225 -7.74 5.06 -3.92
C SER A 225 -7.91 3.58 -4.28
N TRP A 226 -7.98 2.70 -3.29
CA TRP A 226 -8.22 1.28 -3.54
C TRP A 226 -9.59 0.99 -4.12
N THR A 227 -10.61 1.79 -3.81
CA THR A 227 -11.93 1.67 -4.43
C THR A 227 -11.90 1.95 -5.93
N THR A 228 -10.87 2.67 -6.41
CA THR A 228 -10.64 2.91 -7.83
C THR A 228 -10.06 1.68 -8.52
N LEU A 229 -9.12 0.99 -7.86
CA LEU A 229 -8.48 -0.22 -8.37
C LEU A 229 -9.38 -1.44 -8.26
N PHE A 230 -10.07 -1.58 -7.13
CA PHE A 230 -10.87 -2.75 -6.78
C PHE A 230 -12.29 -2.35 -6.41
N PRO A 231 -13.17 -2.06 -7.38
CA PRO A 231 -14.58 -1.72 -7.12
C PRO A 231 -15.41 -2.90 -6.59
N THR A 232 -14.88 -4.10 -6.53
CA THR A 232 -15.53 -5.29 -5.99
C THR A 232 -14.61 -6.02 -5.03
N TRP A 233 -15.15 -6.49 -3.91
CA TRP A 233 -14.36 -7.26 -2.95
C TRP A 233 -14.30 -8.74 -3.30
N ARG A 234 -13.09 -9.29 -3.36
CA ARG A 234 -12.82 -10.70 -3.63
C ARG A 234 -11.76 -11.21 -2.65
N ARG A 235 -11.81 -12.48 -2.31
CA ARG A 235 -10.89 -13.11 -1.38
C ARG A 235 -10.48 -14.48 -1.87
N ARG A 236 -9.31 -14.90 -1.47
CA ARG A 236 -8.82 -16.28 -1.60
C ARG A 236 -9.49 -17.16 -0.55
N SER A 237 -9.52 -18.46 -0.74
CA SER A 237 -9.92 -19.40 0.30
C SER A 237 -8.94 -19.38 1.48
N PRO A 238 -9.41 -19.64 2.71
CA PRO A 238 -8.52 -19.73 3.87
C PRO A 238 -7.40 -20.76 3.67
N GLU A 239 -7.70 -21.85 3.01
CA GLU A 239 -6.78 -22.97 2.72
C GLU A 239 -5.62 -22.50 1.84
N ARG A 240 -5.90 -21.76 0.77
CA ARG A 240 -4.86 -21.22 -0.13
C ARG A 240 -3.94 -20.24 0.59
N VAL A 241 -4.48 -19.41 1.47
CA VAL A 241 -3.67 -18.48 2.27
C VAL A 241 -2.83 -19.24 3.31
N LEU A 242 -3.40 -20.27 3.96
CA LEU A 242 -2.68 -21.13 4.89
C LEU A 242 -1.53 -21.90 4.21
N ASP A 243 -1.74 -22.38 2.98
CA ASP A 243 -0.70 -23.06 2.20
C ASP A 243 0.44 -22.10 1.84
N GLU A 244 0.13 -20.85 1.47
CA GLU A 244 1.15 -19.84 1.23
C GLU A 244 1.91 -19.48 2.52
N VAL A 245 1.24 -19.34 3.67
CA VAL A 245 1.89 -19.15 4.97
C VAL A 245 2.85 -20.30 5.27
N GLY A 246 2.42 -21.55 5.10
CA GLY A 246 3.27 -22.72 5.28
C GLY A 246 4.49 -22.70 4.38
N HIS A 247 4.29 -22.37 3.11
CA HIS A 247 5.38 -22.26 2.13
C HIS A 247 6.41 -21.18 2.55
N LEU A 248 5.95 -20.02 3.03
CA LEU A 248 6.83 -18.95 3.50
C LEU A 248 7.65 -19.35 4.73
N ILE A 249 7.05 -20.11 5.65
CA ILE A 249 7.73 -20.64 6.83
C ILE A 249 8.79 -21.66 6.41
N GLU A 250 8.41 -22.65 5.64
CA GLU A 250 9.23 -23.83 5.33
C GLU A 250 10.35 -23.53 4.34
N GLN A 251 10.09 -22.77 3.30
CA GLN A 251 11.05 -22.51 2.23
C GLN A 251 11.91 -21.28 2.46
N TYR A 252 11.38 -20.28 3.17
CA TYR A 252 12.05 -18.97 3.29
C TYR A 252 12.38 -18.58 4.74
N GLY A 253 11.95 -19.36 5.72
CA GLY A 253 12.23 -19.09 7.15
C GLY A 253 11.63 -17.77 7.62
N VAL A 254 10.50 -17.35 7.05
CA VAL A 254 9.82 -16.10 7.39
C VAL A 254 9.34 -16.16 8.83
N ARG A 255 9.54 -15.07 9.57
CA ARG A 255 9.21 -14.96 11.00
C ARG A 255 8.02 -14.04 11.29
N GLU A 256 7.65 -13.19 10.33
CA GLU A 256 6.51 -12.29 10.43
C GLU A 256 5.89 -12.07 9.05
N ILE A 257 4.57 -12.10 8.97
CA ILE A 257 3.82 -11.93 7.72
C ILE A 257 2.83 -10.79 7.89
N MET A 258 2.91 -9.81 6.98
CA MET A 258 1.90 -8.77 6.83
C MET A 258 0.94 -9.15 5.72
N ASP A 259 -0.35 -9.27 6.04
CA ASP A 259 -1.39 -9.35 5.03
C ASP A 259 -1.77 -7.94 4.56
N ASP A 260 -1.56 -7.66 3.27
CA ASP A 260 -1.79 -6.34 2.67
C ASP A 260 -3.18 -6.21 2.01
N THR A 261 -4.10 -7.10 2.29
CA THR A 261 -5.51 -6.95 1.92
C THR A 261 -6.07 -5.63 2.45
N GLY A 262 -6.93 -4.96 1.70
CA GLY A 262 -7.56 -3.70 2.09
C GLY A 262 -8.21 -3.69 3.47
N THR A 263 -8.89 -4.76 3.79
CA THR A 263 -9.31 -5.15 5.15
C THR A 263 -9.37 -6.66 5.21
N PHE A 264 -8.68 -7.24 6.18
CA PHE A 264 -8.61 -8.70 6.34
C PHE A 264 -10.01 -9.31 6.41
N PRO A 265 -10.23 -10.49 5.81
CA PRO A 265 -11.54 -11.16 5.84
C PRO A 265 -11.99 -11.48 7.26
N VAL A 266 -13.29 -11.39 7.52
CA VAL A 266 -13.92 -11.62 8.83
C VAL A 266 -14.97 -12.74 8.80
N GLY A 267 -15.59 -13.03 9.93
CA GLY A 267 -16.63 -14.06 10.06
C GLY A 267 -16.07 -15.48 9.92
N ASP A 268 -16.81 -16.38 9.27
CA ASP A 268 -16.44 -17.79 9.12
C ASP A 268 -15.09 -17.97 8.43
N TRP A 269 -14.73 -17.09 7.50
CA TRP A 269 -13.43 -17.11 6.86
C TRP A 269 -12.30 -16.91 7.87
N LEU A 270 -12.41 -15.90 8.73
CA LEU A 270 -11.45 -15.63 9.81
C LEU A 270 -11.33 -16.81 10.76
N HIS A 271 -12.47 -17.35 11.17
CA HIS A 271 -12.50 -18.49 12.08
C HIS A 271 -11.81 -19.73 11.48
N THR A 272 -12.07 -20.01 10.21
CA THR A 272 -11.43 -21.13 9.48
C THR A 272 -9.93 -20.93 9.38
N PHE A 273 -9.51 -19.74 8.96
CA PHE A 273 -8.08 -19.38 8.85
C PHE A 273 -7.37 -19.49 10.22
N CYS A 274 -7.92 -18.88 11.27
CA CYS A 274 -7.30 -18.90 12.60
C CYS A 274 -7.20 -20.32 13.17
N LYS A 275 -8.25 -21.15 13.01
CA LYS A 275 -8.22 -22.56 13.39
C LYS A 275 -7.17 -23.34 12.61
N GLY A 276 -7.03 -23.06 11.32
CA GLY A 276 -6.00 -23.64 10.45
C GLY A 276 -4.58 -23.28 10.89
N MET A 277 -4.32 -22.00 11.22
CA MET A 277 -3.05 -21.55 11.79
C MET A 277 -2.65 -22.32 13.05
N ILE A 278 -3.62 -22.53 13.95
CA ILE A 278 -3.40 -23.26 15.20
C ILE A 278 -3.20 -24.76 14.93
N ALA A 279 -4.05 -25.36 14.12
CA ALA A 279 -4.00 -26.80 13.82
C ALA A 279 -2.71 -27.22 13.11
N ARG A 280 -2.19 -26.36 12.23
CA ARG A 280 -0.92 -26.57 11.51
C ARG A 280 0.31 -26.17 12.36
N GLY A 281 0.14 -25.58 13.54
CA GLY A 281 1.22 -25.11 14.41
C GLY A 281 1.98 -23.91 13.87
N TYR A 282 1.44 -23.20 12.88
CA TYR A 282 2.07 -22.02 12.27
C TYR A 282 2.11 -20.82 13.22
N ASN A 283 1.12 -20.70 14.10
CA ASN A 283 1.03 -19.67 15.14
C ASN A 283 2.22 -19.67 16.13
N GLN A 284 2.98 -20.75 16.20
CA GLN A 284 4.18 -20.85 17.03
C GLN A 284 5.47 -20.46 16.27
N GLN A 285 5.42 -20.43 14.95
CA GLN A 285 6.56 -20.22 14.08
C GLN A 285 6.61 -18.79 13.53
N VAL A 286 5.45 -18.23 13.18
CA VAL A 286 5.34 -16.91 12.54
C VAL A 286 4.32 -16.03 13.28
N THR A 287 4.54 -14.71 13.27
CA THR A 287 3.54 -13.73 13.70
C THR A 287 2.85 -13.14 12.48
N LEU A 288 1.57 -12.76 12.64
CA LEU A 288 0.74 -12.19 11.60
C LEU A 288 0.37 -10.73 11.92
N ASP A 289 0.36 -9.92 10.88
CA ASP A 289 -0.12 -8.55 10.90
C ASP A 289 -1.13 -8.35 9.78
N CYS A 290 -2.15 -7.51 9.95
CA CYS A 290 -3.11 -7.24 8.91
C CYS A 290 -3.75 -5.86 9.04
N ASN A 291 -4.33 -5.38 7.94
CA ASN A 291 -5.25 -4.25 7.96
C ASN A 291 -6.60 -4.72 8.48
N MET A 292 -7.19 -3.95 9.38
CA MET A 292 -8.48 -4.27 9.96
C MET A 292 -9.35 -3.01 10.08
N ARG A 293 -10.66 -3.22 10.12
CA ARG A 293 -11.62 -2.17 10.39
C ARG A 293 -12.05 -2.24 11.86
N PHE A 294 -12.22 -1.09 12.50
CA PHE A 294 -12.92 -1.01 13.77
C PHE A 294 -14.35 -1.56 13.63
N ASP A 295 -14.97 -1.97 14.70
CA ASP A 295 -16.32 -2.56 14.79
C ASP A 295 -16.54 -3.88 14.00
N ALA A 296 -15.48 -4.45 13.43
CA ALA A 296 -15.56 -5.65 12.58
C ALA A 296 -15.46 -6.97 13.38
N LEU A 297 -14.97 -6.91 14.60
CA LEU A 297 -14.58 -8.07 15.39
C LEU A 297 -15.23 -8.03 16.78
N SER A 298 -15.69 -9.20 17.25
CA SER A 298 -16.07 -9.40 18.64
C SER A 298 -14.83 -9.59 19.55
N ARG A 299 -15.02 -9.57 20.85
CA ARG A 299 -13.94 -9.89 21.80
C ARG A 299 -13.37 -11.29 21.59
N ASP A 300 -14.24 -12.25 21.31
CA ASP A 300 -13.83 -13.64 21.04
C ASP A 300 -12.99 -13.74 19.75
N ASP A 301 -13.29 -12.93 18.74
CA ASP A 301 -12.50 -12.85 17.51
C ASP A 301 -11.09 -12.33 17.78
N TYR A 302 -10.94 -11.26 18.59
CA TYR A 302 -9.62 -10.76 18.98
C TYR A 302 -8.80 -11.80 19.74
N GLU A 303 -9.43 -12.55 20.67
CA GLU A 303 -8.77 -13.63 21.40
C GLU A 303 -8.37 -14.78 20.46
N LEU A 304 -9.24 -15.14 19.52
CA LEU A 304 -8.95 -16.16 18.52
C LEU A 304 -7.79 -15.75 17.61
N MET A 305 -7.79 -14.52 17.13
CA MET A 305 -6.69 -13.97 16.33
C MET A 305 -5.38 -13.99 17.11
N LYS A 306 -5.40 -13.61 18.39
CA LYS A 306 -4.20 -13.68 19.24
C LYS A 306 -3.66 -15.10 19.36
N ARG A 307 -4.51 -16.08 19.59
CA ARG A 307 -4.12 -17.50 19.63
C ARG A 307 -3.59 -18.01 18.29
N ALA A 308 -4.10 -17.47 17.18
CA ALA A 308 -3.67 -17.81 15.83
C ALA A 308 -2.34 -17.15 15.42
N GLY A 309 -1.72 -16.33 16.30
CA GLY A 309 -0.41 -15.72 16.05
C GLY A 309 -0.46 -14.27 15.56
N PHE A 310 -1.64 -13.64 15.50
CA PHE A 310 -1.71 -12.22 15.14
C PHE A 310 -1.05 -11.34 16.20
N ARG A 311 -0.39 -10.29 15.75
CA ARG A 311 0.31 -9.30 16.55
C ARG A 311 -0.23 -7.89 16.32
N LEU A 312 -0.14 -7.38 15.11
CA LEU A 312 -0.45 -6.01 14.77
C LEU A 312 -1.72 -5.95 13.92
N LEU A 313 -2.65 -5.09 14.32
CA LEU A 313 -3.83 -4.76 13.56
C LEU A 313 -3.78 -3.29 13.15
N LEU A 314 -3.78 -3.00 11.85
CA LEU A 314 -3.74 -1.64 11.33
C LEU A 314 -5.18 -1.14 11.12
N PHE A 315 -5.56 -0.15 11.91
CA PHE A 315 -6.89 0.44 11.91
C PHE A 315 -6.87 1.87 11.39
N GLY A 316 -7.84 2.21 10.56
CA GLY A 316 -8.07 3.59 10.13
C GLY A 316 -9.09 4.30 11.01
N LEU A 317 -8.66 5.22 11.88
CA LEU A 317 -9.52 6.14 12.63
C LEU A 317 -9.96 7.32 11.76
N GLU A 318 -9.02 7.86 11.02
CA GLU A 318 -9.09 8.99 10.09
C GLU A 318 -9.38 10.32 10.80
N SER A 319 -10.50 10.46 11.50
CA SER A 319 -10.89 11.66 12.26
C SER A 319 -11.71 11.29 13.50
N ALA A 320 -11.59 12.07 14.58
CA ALA A 320 -12.47 12.00 15.75
C ALA A 320 -13.71 12.92 15.62
N ASN A 321 -13.86 13.62 14.49
CA ASN A 321 -15.03 14.42 14.21
C ASN A 321 -16.13 13.53 13.59
N PRO A 322 -17.33 13.39 14.24
CA PRO A 322 -18.40 12.55 13.72
C PRO A 322 -18.91 12.98 12.32
N GLU A 323 -18.91 14.28 12.03
CA GLU A 323 -19.32 14.80 10.73
C GLU A 323 -18.30 14.39 9.64
N THR A 324 -17.00 14.43 9.94
CA THR A 324 -15.98 13.96 9.02
C THR A 324 -16.10 12.47 8.78
N LEU A 325 -16.26 11.63 9.82
CA LEU A 325 -16.49 10.19 9.68
C LEU A 325 -17.71 9.88 8.79
N ARG A 326 -18.78 10.68 8.93
CA ARG A 326 -19.95 10.57 8.08
C ARG A 326 -19.66 10.95 6.62
N ARG A 327 -19.01 12.10 6.38
CA ARG A 327 -18.67 12.59 5.03
C ARG A 327 -17.73 11.66 4.28
N VAL A 328 -16.74 11.12 4.97
CA VAL A 328 -15.83 10.15 4.34
C VAL A 328 -16.42 8.73 4.27
N SER A 329 -17.69 8.57 4.63
CA SER A 329 -18.41 7.28 4.60
C SER A 329 -17.70 6.18 5.39
N LYS A 330 -17.09 6.55 6.52
CA LYS A 330 -16.38 5.58 7.37
C LYS A 330 -17.36 4.65 8.08
N GLY A 331 -18.58 5.14 8.42
CA GLY A 331 -19.65 4.37 9.07
C GLY A 331 -19.23 3.86 10.46
N LEU A 332 -18.54 4.70 11.23
CA LEU A 332 -18.03 4.42 12.58
C LEU A 332 -18.36 5.58 13.50
N THR A 333 -18.49 5.29 14.79
CA THR A 333 -18.49 6.30 15.85
C THR A 333 -17.14 6.31 16.60
N VAL A 334 -16.84 7.39 17.31
CA VAL A 334 -15.61 7.51 18.09
C VAL A 334 -15.59 6.48 19.23
N GLU A 335 -16.74 6.18 19.83
CA GLU A 335 -16.89 5.18 20.88
C GLU A 335 -16.52 3.78 20.35
N GLN A 336 -17.01 3.38 19.18
CA GLN A 336 -16.67 2.10 18.54
C GLN A 336 -15.17 1.99 18.27
N ILE A 337 -14.52 3.10 17.92
CA ILE A 337 -13.07 3.14 17.68
C ILE A 337 -12.30 2.87 18.99
N VAL A 338 -12.68 3.57 20.07
CA VAL A 338 -12.05 3.39 21.38
C VAL A 338 -12.27 1.97 21.91
N ASP A 339 -13.51 1.49 21.89
CA ASP A 339 -13.88 0.14 22.37
C ASP A 339 -13.12 -0.95 21.62
N SER A 340 -12.95 -0.80 20.29
CA SER A 340 -12.20 -1.76 19.48
C SER A 340 -10.70 -1.74 19.82
N CYS A 341 -10.10 -0.56 20.07
CA CYS A 341 -8.71 -0.46 20.52
C CYS A 341 -8.51 -1.13 21.87
N GLU A 342 -9.42 -0.89 22.83
CA GLU A 342 -9.38 -1.49 24.15
C GLU A 342 -9.54 -3.02 24.09
N ALA A 343 -10.50 -3.51 23.30
CA ALA A 343 -10.74 -4.94 23.14
C ALA A 343 -9.53 -5.66 22.49
N ALA A 344 -8.97 -5.08 21.44
CA ALA A 344 -7.78 -5.64 20.79
C ALA A 344 -6.58 -5.67 21.74
N GLN A 345 -6.35 -4.57 22.50
CA GLN A 345 -5.26 -4.49 23.47
C GLN A 345 -5.47 -5.47 24.62
N ALA A 346 -6.70 -5.61 25.13
CA ALA A 346 -7.02 -6.57 26.19
C ALA A 346 -6.76 -8.03 25.78
N ALA A 347 -6.99 -8.36 24.51
CA ALA A 347 -6.62 -9.66 23.93
C ALA A 347 -5.11 -9.82 23.70
N GLY A 348 -4.29 -8.79 23.95
CA GLY A 348 -2.83 -8.80 23.76
C GLY A 348 -2.39 -8.57 22.32
N LEU A 349 -3.25 -7.99 21.49
CA LEU A 349 -2.92 -7.50 20.15
C LEU A 349 -2.38 -6.07 20.22
N TYR A 350 -1.75 -5.61 19.13
CA TYR A 350 -1.15 -4.30 19.03
C TYR A 350 -1.88 -3.43 17.98
N PRO A 351 -2.84 -2.58 18.38
CA PRO A 351 -3.47 -1.66 17.46
C PRO A 351 -2.48 -0.62 16.92
N HIS A 352 -2.34 -0.55 15.60
CA HIS A 352 -1.76 0.58 14.88
C HIS A 352 -2.91 1.43 14.35
N VAL A 353 -2.92 2.71 14.67
CA VAL A 353 -4.02 3.61 14.31
C VAL A 353 -3.54 4.67 13.34
N THR A 354 -4.25 4.87 12.22
CA THR A 354 -3.99 5.96 11.29
C THR A 354 -4.98 7.10 11.47
N ILE A 355 -4.49 8.33 11.46
CA ILE A 355 -5.28 9.56 11.51
C ILE A 355 -4.90 10.49 10.36
N MET A 356 -5.85 11.28 9.88
CA MET A 356 -5.63 12.18 8.76
C MET A 356 -6.07 13.61 9.10
N PHE A 357 -5.36 14.59 8.55
CA PHE A 357 -5.64 16.00 8.72
C PHE A 357 -5.73 16.72 7.38
N GLY A 358 -6.43 17.86 7.37
CA GLY A 358 -6.52 18.71 6.19
C GLY A 358 -7.79 18.51 5.36
N TYR A 359 -8.87 18.03 5.95
CA TYR A 359 -10.17 17.97 5.28
C TYR A 359 -10.70 19.37 4.96
N PRO A 360 -11.38 19.59 3.81
CA PRO A 360 -11.90 20.90 3.40
C PRO A 360 -12.95 21.51 4.32
N TRP A 361 -13.54 20.72 5.20
CA TRP A 361 -14.63 21.11 6.10
C TRP A 361 -14.26 21.09 7.59
N GLU A 362 -13.06 20.62 7.96
CA GLU A 362 -12.63 20.58 9.35
C GLU A 362 -11.97 21.89 9.79
N SER A 363 -12.44 22.43 10.91
CA SER A 363 -11.75 23.49 11.62
C SER A 363 -10.49 22.97 12.34
N TYR A 364 -9.63 23.89 12.77
CA TYR A 364 -8.46 23.53 13.58
C TYR A 364 -8.85 22.87 14.92
N GLU A 365 -9.96 23.29 15.52
CA GLU A 365 -10.48 22.72 16.76
C GLU A 365 -10.98 21.29 16.56
N ASP A 366 -11.69 21.01 15.48
CA ASP A 366 -12.11 19.65 15.12
C ASP A 366 -10.90 18.73 14.94
N ALA A 367 -9.89 19.20 14.22
CA ALA A 367 -8.67 18.45 13.99
C ALA A 367 -7.86 18.21 15.28
N LEU A 368 -7.91 19.14 16.23
CA LEU A 368 -7.29 18.96 17.56
C LEU A 368 -7.96 17.84 18.35
N HIS A 369 -9.26 17.60 18.21
CA HIS A 369 -9.93 16.47 18.85
C HIS A 369 -9.34 15.14 18.34
N THR A 370 -9.09 15.04 17.03
CA THR A 370 -8.46 13.86 16.42
C THR A 370 -7.03 13.64 16.94
N LEU A 371 -6.23 14.72 17.02
CA LEU A 371 -4.87 14.65 17.58
C LEU A 371 -4.87 14.20 19.04
N ASN A 372 -5.77 14.78 19.84
CA ASN A 372 -5.85 14.50 21.27
C ASN A 372 -6.31 13.06 21.51
N LEU A 373 -7.30 12.55 20.75
CA LEU A 373 -7.71 11.16 20.83
C LEU A 373 -6.55 10.21 20.47
N GLY A 374 -5.83 10.48 19.37
CA GLY A 374 -4.66 9.68 19.00
C GLY A 374 -3.59 9.64 20.08
N ARG A 375 -3.32 10.78 20.74
CA ARG A 375 -2.40 10.87 21.88
C ARG A 375 -2.90 10.10 23.10
N GLU A 376 -4.17 10.23 23.42
CA GLU A 376 -4.80 9.53 24.53
C GLU A 376 -4.69 8.01 24.36
N LEU A 377 -5.03 7.49 23.18
CA LEU A 377 -4.91 6.08 22.86
C LEU A 377 -3.46 5.56 23.03
N LEU A 378 -2.46 6.37 22.64
CA LEU A 378 -1.05 6.02 22.83
C LEU A 378 -0.65 6.03 24.32
N VAL A 379 -1.01 7.07 25.06
CA VAL A 379 -0.64 7.23 26.48
C VAL A 379 -1.33 6.17 27.33
N LYS A 380 -2.60 5.88 27.11
CA LYS A 380 -3.33 4.81 27.80
C LYS A 380 -2.85 3.40 27.40
N GLY A 381 -2.16 3.27 26.23
CA GLY A 381 -1.69 1.99 25.71
C GLY A 381 -2.75 1.21 24.94
N HIS A 382 -3.90 1.82 24.63
CA HIS A 382 -4.93 1.23 23.77
C HIS A 382 -4.49 1.21 22.30
N ALA A 383 -3.60 2.12 21.88
CA ALA A 383 -2.87 2.03 20.62
C ALA A 383 -1.39 1.72 20.85
N TYR A 384 -0.85 0.81 20.05
CA TYR A 384 0.59 0.52 20.06
C TYR A 384 1.38 1.58 19.29
N THR A 385 0.89 2.00 18.13
CA THR A 385 1.46 3.08 17.31
C THR A 385 0.34 3.90 16.71
N VAL A 386 0.61 5.19 16.44
CA VAL A 386 -0.28 6.07 15.67
C VAL A 386 0.53 6.71 14.55
N GLN A 387 -0.02 6.70 13.35
CA GLN A 387 0.52 7.40 12.18
C GLN A 387 -0.43 8.54 11.82
N ALA A 388 0.13 9.73 11.64
CA ALA A 388 -0.60 10.90 11.17
C ALA A 388 -0.17 11.25 9.74
N THR A 389 -1.14 11.56 8.88
CA THR A 389 -0.90 11.93 7.49
C THR A 389 -1.78 13.12 7.08
N ILE A 390 -1.43 13.74 5.95
CA ILE A 390 -2.28 14.73 5.29
C ILE A 390 -3.21 14.00 4.32
N VAL A 391 -4.51 14.30 4.37
CA VAL A 391 -5.47 13.72 3.42
C VAL A 391 -5.22 14.27 2.01
N ILE A 392 -5.13 13.36 1.05
CA ILE A 392 -4.92 13.70 -0.37
C ILE A 392 -6.11 13.18 -1.18
N PRO A 393 -6.77 14.04 -1.96
CA PRO A 393 -7.83 13.63 -2.87
C PRO A 393 -7.19 13.03 -4.14
N TYR A 394 -6.92 11.73 -4.13
CA TYR A 394 -6.34 11.07 -5.30
C TYR A 394 -7.34 10.97 -6.45
N PRO A 395 -6.91 11.15 -7.72
CA PRO A 395 -7.77 10.95 -8.88
C PRO A 395 -8.52 9.60 -8.83
N GLY A 396 -9.75 9.59 -9.30
CA GLY A 396 -10.62 8.41 -9.26
C GLY A 396 -11.43 8.25 -7.97
N THR A 397 -11.04 8.93 -6.88
CA THR A 397 -11.80 8.86 -5.61
C THR A 397 -13.00 9.81 -5.61
N PRO A 398 -14.10 9.48 -4.90
CA PRO A 398 -15.23 10.40 -4.71
C PRO A 398 -14.80 11.75 -4.10
N LEU A 399 -13.84 11.76 -3.15
CA LEU A 399 -13.31 12.98 -2.56
C LEU A 399 -12.66 13.89 -3.63
N PHE A 400 -11.92 13.32 -4.58
CA PHE A 400 -11.35 14.10 -5.68
C PHE A 400 -12.42 14.77 -6.54
N GLN A 401 -13.49 14.04 -6.86
CA GLN A 401 -14.61 14.58 -7.63
C GLN A 401 -15.33 15.70 -6.87
N GLU A 402 -15.58 15.50 -5.57
CA GLU A 402 -16.16 16.53 -4.70
C GLU A 402 -15.25 17.78 -4.64
N CYS A 403 -13.96 17.61 -4.46
CA CYS A 403 -12.99 18.72 -4.46
C CYS A 403 -12.97 19.49 -5.78
N LYS A 404 -13.04 18.76 -6.91
CA LYS A 404 -13.10 19.38 -8.24
C LYS A 404 -14.40 20.16 -8.46
N ALA A 405 -15.53 19.59 -8.05
CA ALA A 405 -16.86 20.20 -8.21
C ALA A 405 -17.01 21.47 -7.36
N ASN A 406 -16.39 21.54 -6.19
CA ASN A 406 -16.46 22.66 -5.26
C ASN A 406 -15.28 23.64 -5.35
N ASP A 407 -14.39 23.48 -6.34
CA ASP A 407 -13.16 24.30 -6.47
C ASP A 407 -12.29 24.28 -5.18
N TRP A 408 -12.18 23.11 -4.56
CA TRP A 408 -11.36 22.95 -3.36
C TRP A 408 -9.92 22.53 -3.64
N LEU A 409 -9.53 22.25 -4.87
CA LEU A 409 -8.16 21.89 -5.21
C LEU A 409 -7.27 23.14 -5.24
N ASN A 410 -6.16 23.13 -4.51
CA ASN A 410 -5.14 24.18 -4.54
C ASN A 410 -4.20 24.06 -5.74
N THR A 411 -4.11 22.86 -6.32
CA THR A 411 -3.16 22.56 -7.38
C THR A 411 -3.61 21.37 -8.21
N THR A 412 -3.23 21.39 -9.48
CA THR A 412 -3.32 20.24 -10.41
C THR A 412 -1.94 19.65 -10.71
N ASN A 413 -0.91 20.10 -10.00
CA ASN A 413 0.42 19.53 -10.12
C ASN A 413 0.53 18.21 -9.33
N TRP A 414 0.45 17.09 -10.01
CA TRP A 414 0.49 15.76 -9.41
C TRP A 414 1.68 15.53 -8.48
N SER A 415 2.84 16.13 -8.74
CA SER A 415 4.03 15.96 -7.88
C SER A 415 3.84 16.48 -6.45
N ARG A 416 2.81 17.27 -6.18
CA ARG A 416 2.46 17.78 -4.84
C ARG A 416 1.51 16.87 -4.07
N TYR A 417 1.02 15.78 -4.67
CA TYR A 417 0.08 14.85 -4.04
C TYR A 417 0.79 13.80 -3.16
N ASP A 418 1.93 14.15 -2.61
CA ASP A 418 2.86 13.27 -1.87
C ASP A 418 2.72 13.33 -0.34
N MET A 419 1.62 13.84 0.17
CA MET A 419 1.29 13.95 1.60
C MET A 419 2.19 14.90 2.43
N ARG A 420 3.05 15.70 1.79
CA ARG A 420 3.95 16.64 2.50
C ARG A 420 3.30 17.99 2.78
N GLU A 421 2.28 18.33 2.02
CA GLU A 421 1.52 19.59 2.14
C GLU A 421 0.06 19.38 1.75
N PRO A 422 -0.86 20.22 2.24
CA PRO A 422 -2.24 20.20 1.78
C PRO A 422 -2.35 20.59 0.31
N VAL A 423 -3.09 19.80 -0.46
CA VAL A 423 -3.43 20.08 -1.88
C VAL A 423 -4.89 20.50 -2.03
N MET A 424 -5.61 20.63 -0.92
CA MET A 424 -6.98 21.08 -0.85
C MET A 424 -7.08 22.39 -0.04
N LYS A 425 -8.05 23.23 -0.40
CA LYS A 425 -8.46 24.36 0.41
C LYS A 425 -9.10 23.85 1.71
N THR A 426 -8.59 24.27 2.85
CA THR A 426 -9.09 23.91 4.17
C THR A 426 -9.31 25.18 5.01
N PRO A 427 -10.14 25.17 6.05
CA PRO A 427 -10.24 26.28 6.99
C PRO A 427 -8.94 26.53 7.78
N MET A 428 -7.98 25.60 7.72
CA MET A 428 -6.68 25.67 8.37
C MET A 428 -5.61 26.17 7.42
N SER A 429 -4.61 26.87 7.95
CA SER A 429 -3.39 27.16 7.21
C SER A 429 -2.53 25.87 7.05
N ASP A 430 -1.69 25.83 6.02
CA ASP A 430 -0.77 24.71 5.78
C ASP A 430 0.13 24.45 7.01
N ALA A 431 0.58 25.52 7.68
CA ALA A 431 1.36 25.41 8.89
C ALA A 431 0.59 24.74 10.05
N GLN A 432 -0.71 25.03 10.18
CA GLN A 432 -1.55 24.39 11.18
C GLN A 432 -1.73 22.90 10.88
N VAL A 433 -1.96 22.51 9.62
CA VAL A 433 -2.08 21.09 9.22
C VAL A 433 -0.77 20.35 9.48
N LYS A 434 0.37 20.90 9.08
CA LYS A 434 1.69 20.32 9.36
C LYS A 434 1.94 20.17 10.87
N LYS A 435 1.58 21.17 11.66
CA LYS A 435 1.70 21.14 13.14
C LYS A 435 0.86 20.02 13.76
N LEU A 436 -0.34 19.76 13.24
CA LEU A 436 -1.19 18.65 13.70
C LEU A 436 -0.53 17.30 13.41
N VAL A 437 -0.03 17.09 12.18
CA VAL A 437 0.67 15.85 11.81
C VAL A 437 1.90 15.63 12.68
N GLN A 438 2.74 16.66 12.88
CA GLN A 438 3.92 16.57 13.74
C GLN A 438 3.55 16.36 15.21
N GLY A 439 2.39 16.88 15.61
CA GLY A 439 1.92 16.89 17.00
C GLY A 439 1.81 15.49 17.60
N ILE A 440 1.53 14.45 16.80
CA ILE A 440 1.42 13.09 17.30
C ILE A 440 2.77 12.54 17.81
N TYR A 441 3.87 12.95 17.19
CA TYR A 441 5.21 12.46 17.55
C TYR A 441 5.70 13.04 18.89
N ASN A 442 5.09 14.12 19.40
CA ASN A 442 5.41 14.67 20.70
C ASN A 442 5.10 13.71 21.86
N VAL A 443 4.26 12.70 21.64
CA VAL A 443 4.01 11.62 22.61
C VAL A 443 5.28 10.82 22.92
N ALA A 444 6.24 10.75 21.99
CA ALA A 444 7.53 10.12 22.22
C ALA A 444 8.33 10.73 23.40
N PHE A 445 8.00 11.97 23.82
CA PHE A 445 8.59 12.63 24.97
C PHE A 445 7.74 12.51 26.24
N ASN A 446 6.58 11.82 26.17
CA ASN A 446 5.76 11.58 27.36
C ASN A 446 6.40 10.48 28.24
N PRO A 447 6.72 10.75 29.53
CA PRO A 447 7.43 9.79 30.40
C PRO A 447 6.67 8.47 30.58
N GLU A 448 5.35 8.53 30.68
CA GLU A 448 4.50 7.36 30.85
C GLU A 448 4.53 6.45 29.61
N PHE A 449 4.45 7.04 28.43
CA PHE A 449 4.60 6.35 27.15
C PHE A 449 5.99 5.69 27.04
N VAL A 450 7.05 6.44 27.35
CA VAL A 450 8.44 5.94 27.30
C VAL A 450 8.65 4.79 28.27
N ALA A 451 8.19 4.94 29.53
CA ALA A 451 8.31 3.88 30.55
C ALA A 451 7.61 2.59 30.09
N ARG A 452 6.39 2.69 29.55
CA ARG A 452 5.65 1.53 29.05
C ARG A 452 6.39 0.85 27.90
N ARG A 453 7.00 1.62 26.99
CA ARG A 453 7.80 1.08 25.89
C ARG A 453 9.04 0.33 26.37
N LEU A 454 9.77 0.89 27.31
CA LEU A 454 10.95 0.25 27.90
C LEU A 454 10.57 -1.06 28.60
N LEU A 455 9.46 -1.06 29.33
CA LEU A 455 8.96 -2.27 30.02
C LEU A 455 8.44 -3.35 29.05
N SER A 456 8.16 -3.01 27.79
CA SER A 456 7.70 -3.96 26.78
C SER A 456 8.83 -4.70 26.05
N VAL A 457 10.08 -4.33 26.29
CA VAL A 457 11.27 -4.98 25.69
C VAL A 457 11.51 -6.31 26.38
N ARG A 458 11.46 -7.41 25.63
CA ARG A 458 11.65 -8.78 26.14
C ARG A 458 12.82 -9.52 25.50
N GLY A 459 13.46 -8.97 24.49
CA GLY A 459 14.55 -9.64 23.78
C GLY A 459 15.22 -8.79 22.68
N TRP A 460 16.18 -9.42 22.01
CA TRP A 460 16.98 -8.76 20.96
C TRP A 460 16.13 -8.28 19.76
N ASP A 461 15.10 -9.02 19.37
CA ASP A 461 14.20 -8.60 18.29
C ASP A 461 13.50 -7.29 18.64
N ASP A 462 13.08 -7.12 19.91
CA ASP A 462 12.45 -5.90 20.40
C ASP A 462 13.43 -4.71 20.38
N MET A 463 14.65 -4.94 20.82
CA MET A 463 15.68 -3.89 20.81
C MET A 463 15.98 -3.42 19.37
N ARG A 464 16.12 -4.35 18.42
CA ARG A 464 16.31 -4.03 17.01
C ARG A 464 15.10 -3.28 16.44
N TYR A 465 13.90 -3.73 16.76
CA TYR A 465 12.66 -3.07 16.33
C TYR A 465 12.59 -1.65 16.86
N PHE A 466 12.79 -1.41 18.16
CA PHE A 466 12.73 -0.06 18.73
C PHE A 466 13.83 0.85 18.19
N TRP A 467 15.00 0.31 17.88
CA TRP A 467 16.05 1.09 17.25
C TRP A 467 15.67 1.51 15.82
N ARG A 468 15.08 0.59 15.01
CA ARG A 468 14.55 0.92 13.68
C ARG A 468 13.40 1.92 13.77
N ALA A 469 12.45 1.70 14.69
CA ALA A 469 11.31 2.60 14.90
C ALA A 469 11.77 4.01 15.34
N GLY A 470 12.75 4.11 16.22
CA GLY A 470 13.35 5.39 16.65
C GLY A 470 13.97 6.16 15.48
N ARG A 471 14.75 5.48 14.64
CA ARG A 471 15.31 6.09 13.40
C ARG A 471 14.20 6.60 12.47
N LYS A 472 13.09 5.86 12.33
CA LYS A 472 11.96 6.28 11.49
C LYS A 472 11.22 7.47 12.06
N VAL A 473 10.97 7.51 13.36
CA VAL A 473 10.37 8.69 14.03
C VAL A 473 11.24 9.93 13.83
N MET A 474 12.56 9.81 14.01
CA MET A 474 13.49 10.92 13.74
C MET A 474 13.48 11.32 12.26
N GLY A 475 13.43 10.35 11.35
CA GLY A 475 13.29 10.61 9.92
C GLY A 475 12.01 11.39 9.60
N HIS A 476 10.87 10.97 10.11
CA HIS A 476 9.60 11.66 9.91
C HIS A 476 9.61 13.11 10.43
N LEU A 477 10.20 13.36 11.59
CA LEU A 477 10.36 14.73 12.09
C LEU A 477 11.19 15.59 11.13
N ILE A 478 12.21 15.02 10.51
CA ILE A 478 13.06 15.71 9.52
C ILE A 478 12.30 15.91 8.20
N ASP A 479 11.55 14.92 7.74
CA ASP A 479 10.81 14.95 6.47
C ASP A 479 9.73 16.06 6.45
N PHE A 480 9.12 16.35 7.60
CA PHE A 480 8.17 17.45 7.76
C PHE A 480 8.81 18.79 8.17
N ALA A 481 10.09 18.80 8.58
CA ALA A 481 10.80 20.03 8.96
C ALA A 481 11.57 20.67 7.79
N ARG A 482 11.79 19.93 6.69
CA ARG A 482 12.43 20.48 5.49
C ARG A 482 11.40 21.24 4.66
N GLU A 483 11.58 22.58 4.58
CA GLU A 483 10.87 23.46 3.65
C GLU A 483 11.22 23.16 2.17
#